data_5488149dfaba930e3dfd8753603b49d4
#
_entry.id   5488149dfaba930e3dfd8753603b49d4
#
_cell.length_a   1.000
_cell.length_b   1.000
_cell.length_c   1.000
_cell.angle_alpha   90.00
_cell.angle_beta   90.00
_cell.angle_gamma   90.00
#
_symmetry.space_group_name_H-M   'P 1'
#
loop_
_entity.id
_entity.type
_entity.pdbx_description
1 polymer ?
#
loop_
_entity_poly.entity_id
_entity_poly.type
_entity_poly.pdbx_seq_one_letter_code
_entity_poly.pdbx_strand_id
1 'polypeptide(L)'
;QMARRYGMDCRRLTWNPNYKGIDDWQLALRKENKREEESRKDGIRRSFKERYLLGRCFMDVLETELEDLRRRPETGVESRMADCLGLTKEEYAVFCSKGIGALEKVLDAQRQRYSLRIYQLAFEAGKTIPFAFKGILEMYKAGYEQPPAASYKLAYDSSLTCPVNWRDVEILNYISECFGNHVPEEDKESMGHPLASSDVVELTDGKERRYFYVDVENFEPVRFSPFLAKKMERGRE
;
A
#
# COMPACT_ATOMS: atom_id res chain seq x y z
N GLN A 1 -29.54 13.37 11.35
CA GLN A 1 -30.41 12.62 12.29
C GLN A 1 -29.88 11.20 12.56
N MET A 2 -29.28 10.50 11.59
CA MET A 2 -28.67 9.16 11.81
C MET A 2 -27.45 9.19 12.76
N ALA A 3 -26.56 10.15 12.65
CA ALA A 3 -25.37 10.21 13.47
C ALA A 3 -25.70 10.34 14.99
N ARG A 4 -26.75 11.06 15.35
CA ARG A 4 -27.23 11.13 16.77
C ARG A 4 -27.78 9.79 17.29
N ARG A 5 -28.29 8.93 16.40
CA ARG A 5 -28.85 7.61 16.78
C ARG A 5 -27.78 6.59 17.18
N TYR A 6 -26.55 6.82 16.74
CA TYR A 6 -25.39 5.94 17.00
C TYR A 6 -24.35 6.58 17.93
N GLY A 7 -24.70 7.69 18.62
CA GLY A 7 -23.78 8.34 19.56
C GLY A 7 -22.55 8.99 18.93
N MET A 8 -22.55 9.19 17.60
CA MET A 8 -21.45 9.84 16.90
C MET A 8 -21.56 11.35 17.01
N ASP A 9 -20.55 12.00 17.57
CA ASP A 9 -20.46 13.46 17.59
C ASP A 9 -20.11 13.98 16.19
N CYS A 10 -21.11 14.50 15.48
CA CYS A 10 -20.96 15.04 14.12
C CYS A 10 -19.94 16.17 13.99
N ARG A 11 -19.47 16.75 15.10
CA ARG A 11 -18.46 17.81 15.14
C ARG A 11 -17.04 17.27 14.98
N ARG A 12 -16.82 15.95 15.12
CA ARG A 12 -15.51 15.28 15.00
C ARG A 12 -15.28 14.59 13.65
N LEU A 13 -16.25 14.57 12.76
CA LEU A 13 -16.05 14.11 11.39
C LEU A 13 -15.25 15.14 10.61
N THR A 14 -13.96 15.25 10.91
CA THR A 14 -13.00 15.88 10.03
C THR A 14 -12.80 14.93 8.87
N TRP A 15 -13.47 15.23 7.79
CA TRP A 15 -13.45 14.56 6.53
C TRP A 15 -12.02 14.48 5.99
N ASN A 16 -11.53 13.29 5.66
CA ASN A 16 -10.28 13.19 4.92
C ASN A 16 -10.54 13.70 3.49
N PRO A 17 -9.90 14.81 3.07
CA PRO A 17 -10.16 15.45 1.76
C PRO A 17 -9.85 14.56 0.56
N ASN A 18 -9.25 13.39 0.77
CA ASN A 18 -8.95 12.42 -0.28
C ASN A 18 -10.15 11.55 -0.67
N TYR A 19 -11.27 11.61 0.07
CA TYR A 19 -12.49 10.85 -0.23
C TYR A 19 -13.62 11.79 -0.66
N LYS A 20 -14.31 11.44 -1.76
CA LYS A 20 -15.39 12.23 -2.33
C LYS A 20 -16.69 12.19 -1.50
N GLY A 21 -16.83 11.21 -0.60
CA GLY A 21 -18.02 11.03 0.20
C GLY A 21 -17.83 10.08 1.39
N ILE A 22 -18.82 10.05 2.31
CA ILE A 22 -18.90 9.13 3.46
C ILE A 22 -18.86 7.67 3.00
N ASP A 23 -19.52 7.38 1.89
CA ASP A 23 -19.62 6.03 1.34
C ASP A 23 -18.26 5.54 0.82
N ASP A 24 -17.50 6.42 0.16
CA ASP A 24 -16.15 6.13 -0.30
C ASP A 24 -15.19 5.89 0.89
N TRP A 25 -15.32 6.67 1.94
CA TRP A 25 -14.56 6.49 3.16
C TRP A 25 -14.90 5.19 3.90
N GLN A 26 -16.20 4.87 4.04
CA GLN A 26 -16.65 3.60 4.63
C GLN A 26 -16.22 2.39 3.80
N LEU A 27 -16.26 2.52 2.48
CA LEU A 27 -15.78 1.46 1.57
C LEU A 27 -14.28 1.24 1.73
N ALA A 28 -13.49 2.32 1.81
CA ALA A 28 -12.06 2.25 2.07
C ALA A 28 -11.77 1.58 3.41
N LEU A 29 -12.45 1.96 4.50
CA LEU A 29 -12.32 1.33 5.81
C LEU A 29 -12.64 -0.18 5.79
N ARG A 30 -13.71 -0.59 5.09
CA ARG A 30 -14.06 -2.01 4.95
C ARG A 30 -13.00 -2.79 4.18
N LYS A 31 -12.43 -2.20 3.15
CA LYS A 31 -11.33 -2.79 2.36
C LYS A 31 -10.07 -2.94 3.20
N GLU A 32 -9.73 -1.94 4.01
CA GLU A 32 -8.57 -1.98 4.91
C GLU A 32 -8.74 -3.00 6.03
N ASN A 33 -9.90 -3.06 6.69
CA ASN A 33 -10.18 -4.06 7.72
C ASN A 33 -10.05 -5.49 7.16
N LYS A 34 -10.51 -5.72 5.91
CA LYS A 34 -10.36 -7.02 5.26
C LYS A 34 -8.91 -7.34 4.95
N ARG A 35 -8.11 -6.36 4.48
CA ARG A 35 -6.67 -6.53 4.27
C ARG A 35 -5.91 -6.79 5.58
N GLU A 36 -6.32 -6.16 6.68
CA GLU A 36 -5.76 -6.44 8.01
C GLU A 36 -6.09 -7.85 8.50
N GLU A 37 -7.30 -8.34 8.27
CA GLU A 37 -7.68 -9.72 8.60
C GLU A 37 -6.88 -10.74 7.78
N GLU A 38 -6.62 -10.45 6.52
CA GLU A 38 -5.76 -11.26 5.64
C GLU A 38 -4.31 -11.22 6.09
N SER A 39 -3.76 -10.05 6.44
CA SER A 39 -2.40 -9.90 7.00
C SER A 39 -2.24 -10.58 8.37
N ARG A 40 -3.31 -10.67 9.17
CA ARG A 40 -3.30 -11.45 10.43
C ARG A 40 -3.18 -12.95 10.19
N LYS A 41 -3.72 -13.46 9.08
CA LYS A 41 -3.57 -14.87 8.67
C LYS A 41 -2.15 -15.19 8.24
N ASP A 42 -1.43 -14.22 7.67
CA ASP A 42 -0.04 -14.37 7.22
C ASP A 42 1.00 -14.23 8.35
N GLY A 43 0.59 -14.05 9.61
CA GLY A 43 1.46 -14.04 10.79
C GLY A 43 2.27 -12.76 11.03
N ILE A 44 2.18 -11.76 10.17
CA ILE A 44 2.89 -10.47 10.33
C ILE A 44 2.00 -9.50 11.11
N ARG A 45 2.22 -9.45 12.43
CA ARG A 45 1.52 -8.49 13.30
C ARG A 45 2.27 -7.16 13.34
N ARG A 46 1.84 -6.19 12.53
CA ARG A 46 2.39 -4.83 12.55
C ARG A 46 1.80 -4.00 13.70
N SER A 47 2.63 -3.13 14.28
CA SER A 47 2.20 -2.16 15.28
C SER A 47 1.20 -1.14 14.69
N PHE A 48 0.47 -0.41 15.55
CA PHE A 48 -0.39 0.69 15.12
C PHE A 48 0.37 1.71 14.26
N LYS A 49 1.55 2.17 14.73
CA LYS A 49 2.36 3.15 13.99
C LYS A 49 2.75 2.64 12.61
N GLU A 50 3.24 1.41 12.48
CA GLU A 50 3.59 0.83 11.18
C GLU A 50 2.40 0.81 10.22
N ARG A 51 1.22 0.39 10.69
CA ARG A 51 0.00 0.38 9.86
C ARG A 51 -0.42 1.79 9.46
N TYR A 52 -0.33 2.75 10.38
CA TYR A 52 -0.64 4.14 10.11
C TYR A 52 0.29 4.75 9.06
N LEU A 53 1.61 4.54 9.19
CA LEU A 53 2.61 5.03 8.24
C LEU A 53 2.47 4.39 6.85
N LEU A 54 1.92 3.19 6.78
CA LEU A 54 1.62 2.47 5.53
C LEU A 54 0.23 2.81 4.96
N GLY A 55 -0.53 3.69 5.60
CA GLY A 55 -1.90 4.03 5.19
C GLY A 55 -2.90 2.90 5.37
N ARG A 56 -2.58 1.90 6.22
CA ARG A 56 -3.42 0.72 6.47
C ARG A 56 -4.42 0.90 7.62
N CYS A 57 -4.32 1.97 8.37
CA CYS A 57 -5.31 2.37 9.38
C CYS A 57 -5.34 3.88 9.54
N PHE A 58 -6.37 4.36 10.23
CA PHE A 58 -6.57 5.77 10.58
C PHE A 58 -6.35 6.00 12.07
N MET A 59 -6.29 7.26 12.48
CA MET A 59 -6.05 7.62 13.89
C MET A 59 -7.18 7.23 14.84
N ASP A 60 -8.41 7.04 14.37
CA ASP A 60 -9.56 6.58 15.15
C ASP A 60 -9.36 5.16 15.72
N VAL A 61 -8.59 4.33 15.03
CA VAL A 61 -8.23 2.97 15.49
C VAL A 61 -7.36 3.01 16.75
N LEU A 62 -6.59 4.08 16.99
CA LEU A 62 -5.71 4.20 18.16
C LEU A 62 -6.45 4.10 19.49
N GLU A 63 -7.63 4.73 19.62
CA GLU A 63 -8.42 4.67 20.86
C GLU A 63 -8.88 3.24 21.16
N THR A 64 -9.34 2.53 20.15
CA THR A 64 -9.74 1.11 20.27
C THR A 64 -8.57 0.22 20.69
N GLU A 65 -7.42 0.40 20.08
CA GLU A 65 -6.21 -0.38 20.44
C GLU A 65 -5.73 -0.08 21.86
N LEU A 66 -5.79 1.18 22.29
CA LEU A 66 -5.47 1.56 23.66
C LEU A 66 -6.42 0.91 24.67
N GLU A 67 -7.72 0.85 24.36
CA GLU A 67 -8.69 0.15 25.22
C GLU A 67 -8.40 -1.36 25.27
N ASP A 68 -8.09 -1.98 24.16
CA ASP A 68 -7.75 -3.40 24.11
C ASP A 68 -6.45 -3.71 24.86
N LEU A 69 -5.44 -2.84 24.76
CA LEU A 69 -4.19 -2.96 25.51
C LEU A 69 -4.44 -2.82 27.02
N ARG A 70 -5.28 -1.88 27.46
CA ARG A 70 -5.64 -1.70 28.88
C ARG A 70 -6.36 -2.90 29.47
N ARG A 71 -7.13 -3.65 28.68
CA ARG A 71 -7.84 -4.85 29.12
C ARG A 71 -6.93 -6.07 29.29
N ARG A 72 -5.69 -6.03 28.74
CA ARG A 72 -4.74 -7.15 28.86
C ARG A 72 -3.97 -7.06 30.18
N PRO A 73 -4.01 -8.08 31.05
CA PRO A 73 -3.39 -8.04 32.37
C PRO A 73 -1.85 -7.90 32.35
N GLU A 74 -1.23 -8.17 31.20
CA GLU A 74 0.22 -8.14 31.04
C GLU A 74 0.79 -6.75 30.70
N THR A 75 -0.05 -5.77 30.38
CA THR A 75 0.37 -4.47 29.84
C THR A 75 0.49 -3.34 30.88
N GLY A 76 0.51 -3.64 32.15
CA GLY A 76 0.38 -2.73 33.29
C GLY A 76 1.45 -1.63 33.49
N VAL A 77 2.21 -1.21 32.46
CA VAL A 77 3.15 -0.09 32.55
C VAL A 77 3.06 0.77 31.30
N GLU A 78 2.94 2.09 31.45
CA GLU A 78 2.82 3.07 30.35
C GLU A 78 3.93 2.94 29.27
N SER A 79 5.15 2.56 29.67
CA SER A 79 6.25 2.30 28.73
C SER A 79 5.95 1.14 27.78
N ARG A 80 5.18 0.14 28.22
CA ARG A 80 4.78 -0.99 27.37
C ARG A 80 3.70 -0.61 26.36
N MET A 81 2.84 0.37 26.65
CA MET A 81 1.83 0.85 25.72
C MET A 81 2.46 1.52 24.51
N ALA A 82 3.47 2.37 24.70
CA ALA A 82 4.21 2.98 23.60
C ALA A 82 4.81 1.90 22.69
N ASP A 83 5.49 0.91 23.28
CA ASP A 83 6.13 -0.18 22.54
C ASP A 83 5.11 -1.04 21.77
N CYS A 84 3.98 -1.38 22.40
CA CYS A 84 2.89 -2.14 21.74
C CYS A 84 2.28 -1.40 20.56
N LEU A 85 2.19 -0.06 20.63
CA LEU A 85 1.72 0.78 19.54
C LEU A 85 2.80 1.10 18.51
N GLY A 86 4.07 0.75 18.78
CA GLY A 86 5.23 1.09 17.95
C GLY A 86 5.61 2.58 18.02
N LEU A 87 5.12 3.31 19.02
CA LEU A 87 5.43 4.72 19.22
C LEU A 87 6.75 4.89 19.96
N THR A 88 7.51 5.94 19.62
CA THR A 88 8.63 6.35 20.45
C THR A 88 8.14 6.97 21.77
N LYS A 89 9.02 7.09 22.75
CA LYS A 89 8.68 7.74 24.04
C LYS A 89 8.22 9.18 23.83
N GLU A 90 8.84 9.90 22.91
CA GLU A 90 8.55 11.28 22.56
C GLU A 90 7.18 11.40 21.89
N GLU A 91 6.85 10.49 20.96
CA GLU A 91 5.56 10.43 20.28
C GLU A 91 4.43 10.11 21.27
N TYR A 92 4.67 9.14 22.14
CA TYR A 92 3.71 8.79 23.18
C TYR A 92 3.52 9.95 24.19
N ALA A 93 4.58 10.66 24.56
CA ALA A 93 4.49 11.86 25.40
C ALA A 93 3.70 13.00 24.71
N VAL A 94 3.85 13.18 23.40
CA VAL A 94 3.02 14.12 22.62
C VAL A 94 1.55 13.72 22.68
N PHE A 95 1.26 12.43 22.49
CA PHE A 95 -0.11 11.92 22.60
C PHE A 95 -0.71 12.18 23.98
N CYS A 96 -0.01 11.83 25.06
CA CYS A 96 -0.48 12.00 26.44
C CYS A 96 -0.69 13.48 26.82
N SER A 97 0.17 14.39 26.35
CA SER A 97 0.14 15.81 26.73
C SER A 97 -0.73 16.67 25.84
N LYS A 98 -0.83 16.36 24.54
CA LYS A 98 -1.47 17.21 23.52
C LYS A 98 -2.61 16.52 22.75
N GLY A 99 -2.83 15.23 23.03
CA GLY A 99 -3.90 14.43 22.45
C GLY A 99 -3.62 13.91 21.03
N ILE A 100 -4.62 13.21 20.51
CA ILE A 100 -4.56 12.43 19.26
C ILE A 100 -4.22 13.28 18.02
N GLY A 101 -4.80 14.47 17.91
CA GLY A 101 -4.55 15.36 16.76
C GLY A 101 -3.12 15.93 16.69
N ALA A 102 -2.40 15.98 17.83
CA ALA A 102 -1.00 16.38 17.85
C ALA A 102 -0.10 15.19 17.43
N LEU A 103 -0.43 13.99 17.88
CA LEU A 103 0.26 12.77 17.44
C LEU A 103 0.06 12.56 15.92
N GLU A 104 -1.14 12.74 15.40
CA GLU A 104 -1.45 12.62 13.98
C GLU A 104 -0.52 13.48 13.13
N LYS A 105 -0.35 14.77 13.49
CA LYS A 105 0.57 15.66 12.77
C LYS A 105 2.01 15.18 12.80
N VAL A 106 2.45 14.60 13.91
CA VAL A 106 3.82 14.05 14.03
C VAL A 106 3.98 12.84 13.14
N LEU A 107 3.00 11.94 13.09
CA LEU A 107 3.06 10.74 12.26
C LEU A 107 2.86 11.06 10.77
N ASP A 108 2.00 12.05 10.43
CA ASP A 108 1.81 12.51 9.05
C ASP A 108 3.11 13.06 8.45
N ALA A 109 3.94 13.73 9.26
CA ALA A 109 5.25 14.21 8.82
C ALA A 109 6.25 13.07 8.54
N GLN A 110 5.99 11.85 9.02
CA GLN A 110 6.83 10.67 8.84
C GLN A 110 6.42 9.79 7.66
N ARG A 111 5.36 10.12 6.92
CA ARG A 111 4.90 9.35 5.78
C ARG A 111 4.89 10.18 4.49
N GLN A 112 5.09 9.48 3.38
CA GLN A 112 5.07 10.04 2.04
C GLN A 112 4.16 9.21 1.14
N ARG A 113 3.45 9.89 0.23
CA ARG A 113 2.58 9.26 -0.75
C ARG A 113 3.31 9.14 -2.08
N TYR A 114 3.19 7.97 -2.67
CA TYR A 114 3.68 7.64 -4.01
C TYR A 114 2.50 7.33 -4.93
N SER A 115 2.64 7.61 -6.23
CA SER A 115 1.84 6.96 -7.25
C SER A 115 2.50 5.64 -7.59
N LEU A 116 1.72 4.56 -7.57
CA LEU A 116 2.13 3.20 -7.90
C LEU A 116 1.37 2.74 -9.13
N ARG A 117 2.11 2.29 -10.16
CA ARG A 117 1.56 1.59 -11.31
C ARG A 117 2.28 0.27 -11.50
N ILE A 118 1.52 -0.76 -11.89
CA ILE A 118 2.07 -2.07 -12.25
C ILE A 118 1.67 -2.35 -13.69
N TYR A 119 2.67 -2.73 -14.49
CA TYR A 119 2.50 -3.12 -15.88
C TYR A 119 2.77 -4.62 -15.99
N GLN A 120 1.83 -5.33 -16.58
CA GLN A 120 1.92 -6.78 -16.83
C GLN A 120 1.99 -7.06 -18.31
N LEU A 121 2.63 -8.17 -18.70
CA LEU A 121 2.69 -8.58 -20.10
C LEU A 121 1.29 -8.82 -20.66
N ALA A 122 1.01 -8.24 -21.82
CA ALA A 122 -0.25 -8.41 -22.52
C ALA A 122 -0.14 -9.60 -23.47
N PHE A 123 -0.64 -10.76 -23.08
CA PHE A 123 -0.63 -11.96 -23.92
C PHE A 123 -1.65 -11.83 -25.05
N GLU A 124 -1.20 -11.99 -26.28
CA GLU A 124 -2.03 -12.05 -27.47
C GLU A 124 -2.07 -13.48 -28.01
N ALA A 125 -3.22 -13.91 -28.51
CA ALA A 125 -3.37 -15.24 -29.05
C ALA A 125 -2.34 -15.51 -30.16
N GLY A 126 -1.64 -16.64 -30.05
CA GLY A 126 -0.62 -17.06 -31.00
C GLY A 126 0.74 -16.36 -30.90
N LYS A 127 0.93 -15.42 -29.95
CA LYS A 127 2.22 -14.79 -29.70
C LYS A 127 2.85 -15.31 -28.41
N THR A 128 4.09 -15.78 -28.50
CA THR A 128 4.90 -16.19 -27.33
C THR A 128 5.86 -15.07 -26.98
N ILE A 129 5.92 -14.71 -25.69
CA ILE A 129 6.90 -13.76 -25.16
C ILE A 129 7.99 -14.59 -24.46
N PRO A 130 9.24 -14.62 -25.00
CA PRO A 130 10.28 -15.57 -24.56
C PRO A 130 10.69 -15.40 -23.08
N PHE A 131 10.54 -14.18 -22.53
CA PHE A 131 10.93 -13.82 -21.18
C PHE A 131 9.74 -13.72 -20.19
N ALA A 132 8.53 -14.12 -20.61
CA ALA A 132 7.37 -14.09 -19.75
C ALA A 132 7.59 -14.93 -18.47
N PHE A 133 7.31 -14.34 -17.32
CA PHE A 133 7.51 -14.92 -15.98
C PHE A 133 8.97 -15.35 -15.70
N LYS A 134 9.93 -14.66 -16.31
CA LYS A 134 11.36 -14.93 -16.14
C LYS A 134 12.11 -13.69 -15.68
N GLY A 135 13.32 -13.91 -15.16
CA GLY A 135 14.20 -12.84 -14.74
C GLY A 135 14.75 -12.01 -15.92
N ILE A 136 15.36 -10.89 -15.58
CA ILE A 136 15.87 -9.89 -16.54
C ILE A 136 16.92 -10.48 -17.49
N LEU A 137 17.70 -11.47 -17.05
CA LEU A 137 18.69 -12.13 -17.91
C LEU A 137 18.05 -12.86 -19.10
N GLU A 138 16.88 -13.44 -18.91
CA GLU A 138 16.17 -14.12 -20.01
C GLU A 138 15.59 -13.11 -21.01
N MET A 139 15.21 -11.91 -20.54
CA MET A 139 14.82 -10.80 -21.40
C MET A 139 16.02 -10.35 -22.27
N TYR A 140 17.22 -10.21 -21.68
CA TYR A 140 18.43 -9.87 -22.43
C TYR A 140 18.82 -10.95 -23.44
N LYS A 141 18.74 -12.25 -23.09
CA LYS A 141 18.96 -13.38 -24.03
C LYS A 141 17.96 -13.37 -25.18
N ALA A 142 16.74 -12.88 -24.94
CA ALA A 142 15.74 -12.71 -25.99
C ALA A 142 15.98 -11.48 -26.90
N GLY A 143 17.07 -10.73 -26.68
CA GLY A 143 17.50 -9.61 -27.52
C GLY A 143 16.89 -8.25 -27.08
N TYR A 144 16.32 -8.16 -25.92
CA TYR A 144 15.75 -6.89 -25.39
C TYR A 144 16.70 -6.28 -24.37
N GLU A 145 17.18 -5.08 -24.62
CA GLU A 145 17.99 -4.31 -23.65
C GLU A 145 17.13 -3.68 -22.54
N GLN A 146 15.85 -3.46 -22.81
CA GLN A 146 14.87 -2.88 -21.89
C GLN A 146 13.51 -3.57 -22.09
N PRO A 147 12.64 -3.56 -21.08
CA PRO A 147 11.29 -4.12 -21.23
C PRO A 147 10.56 -3.46 -22.42
N PRO A 148 10.12 -4.24 -23.43
CA PRO A 148 9.46 -3.70 -24.61
C PRO A 148 8.04 -3.21 -24.23
N ALA A 149 7.89 -1.95 -23.89
CA ALA A 149 6.69 -1.37 -23.31
C ALA A 149 5.40 -1.64 -24.11
N ALA A 150 5.47 -1.75 -25.44
CA ALA A 150 4.35 -2.12 -26.30
C ALA A 150 3.78 -3.52 -26.03
N SER A 151 4.57 -4.40 -25.39
CA SER A 151 4.14 -5.74 -24.97
C SER A 151 3.45 -5.77 -23.61
N TYR A 152 3.34 -4.63 -22.95
CA TYR A 152 2.75 -4.51 -21.60
C TYR A 152 1.39 -3.82 -21.65
N LYS A 153 0.57 -4.11 -20.63
CA LYS A 153 -0.65 -3.37 -20.29
C LYS A 153 -0.53 -2.78 -18.90
N LEU A 154 -1.13 -1.63 -18.68
CA LEU A 154 -1.32 -1.09 -17.34
C LEU A 154 -2.34 -1.98 -16.61
N ALA A 155 -1.91 -2.64 -15.55
CA ALA A 155 -2.70 -3.58 -14.78
C ALA A 155 -3.19 -3.00 -13.44
N TYR A 156 -2.43 -2.06 -12.87
CA TYR A 156 -2.76 -1.40 -11.60
C TYR A 156 -2.34 0.08 -11.63
N ASP A 157 -3.20 0.96 -11.12
CA ASP A 157 -2.92 2.41 -11.00
C ASP A 157 -3.59 2.94 -9.72
N SER A 158 -2.80 3.19 -8.69
CA SER A 158 -3.28 3.72 -7.43
C SER A 158 -2.18 4.47 -6.68
N SER A 159 -2.43 4.83 -5.43
CA SER A 159 -1.44 5.44 -4.55
C SER A 159 -0.99 4.48 -3.46
N LEU A 160 0.27 4.63 -3.08
CA LEU A 160 0.90 3.92 -1.98
C LEU A 160 1.40 4.93 -0.94
N THR A 161 1.19 4.67 0.33
CA THR A 161 1.75 5.46 1.42
C THR A 161 2.81 4.66 2.13
N CYS A 162 3.99 5.26 2.35
CA CYS A 162 5.13 4.63 3.01
C CYS A 162 5.82 5.60 3.96
N PRO A 163 6.60 5.10 4.93
CA PRO A 163 7.50 5.92 5.74
C PRO A 163 8.45 6.76 4.87
N VAL A 164 8.62 8.04 5.22
CA VAL A 164 9.45 9.00 4.46
C VAL A 164 10.93 8.61 4.38
N ASN A 165 11.42 7.83 5.33
CA ASN A 165 12.80 7.35 5.40
C ASN A 165 13.04 6.03 4.64
N TRP A 166 12.02 5.45 4.03
CA TRP A 166 12.19 4.25 3.22
C TRP A 166 12.88 4.58 1.90
N ARG A 167 13.83 3.72 1.52
CA ARG A 167 14.45 3.71 0.21
C ARG A 167 13.61 2.84 -0.73
N ASP A 168 13.93 2.87 -2.01
CA ASP A 168 13.21 2.09 -3.03
C ASP A 168 13.12 0.60 -2.68
N VAL A 169 14.18 0.03 -2.12
CA VAL A 169 14.21 -1.40 -1.77
C VAL A 169 13.14 -1.76 -0.72
N GLU A 170 12.96 -0.92 0.31
CA GLU A 170 11.94 -1.16 1.33
C GLU A 170 10.53 -0.99 0.74
N ILE A 171 10.34 0.01 -0.12
CA ILE A 171 9.06 0.26 -0.81
C ILE A 171 8.71 -0.91 -1.74
N LEU A 172 9.66 -1.38 -2.53
CA LEU A 172 9.47 -2.48 -3.48
C LEU A 172 9.21 -3.82 -2.77
N ASN A 173 9.90 -4.08 -1.65
CA ASN A 173 9.63 -5.24 -0.80
C ASN A 173 8.19 -5.20 -0.25
N TYR A 174 7.74 -4.01 0.17
CA TYR A 174 6.37 -3.83 0.63
C TYR A 174 5.34 -4.03 -0.49
N ILE A 175 5.64 -3.59 -1.71
CA ILE A 175 4.80 -3.85 -2.88
C ILE A 175 4.74 -5.36 -3.18
N SER A 176 5.87 -6.05 -3.11
CA SER A 176 5.91 -7.51 -3.26
C SER A 176 5.09 -8.23 -2.20
N GLU A 177 5.13 -7.77 -0.96
CA GLU A 177 4.29 -8.29 0.12
C GLU A 177 2.79 -8.07 -0.14
N CYS A 178 2.42 -6.90 -0.69
CA CYS A 178 1.02 -6.57 -0.97
C CYS A 178 0.44 -7.34 -2.17
N PHE A 179 1.24 -7.62 -3.19
CA PHE A 179 0.77 -8.09 -4.50
C PHE A 179 1.40 -9.42 -4.95
N GLY A 180 2.46 -9.92 -4.27
CA GLY A 180 3.21 -11.09 -4.74
C GLY A 180 2.49 -12.43 -4.54
N ASN A 181 1.63 -12.55 -3.52
CA ASN A 181 0.96 -13.81 -3.20
C ASN A 181 -0.49 -13.87 -3.70
N HIS A 182 -1.13 -12.74 -3.90
CA HIS A 182 -2.53 -12.67 -4.33
C HIS A 182 -2.83 -11.34 -5.04
N VAL A 183 -3.85 -11.34 -5.86
CA VAL A 183 -4.44 -10.13 -6.41
C VAL A 183 -5.60 -9.72 -5.51
N PRO A 184 -5.65 -8.48 -5.01
CA PRO A 184 -6.82 -7.97 -4.29
C PRO A 184 -8.10 -8.15 -5.12
N GLU A 185 -9.21 -8.51 -4.47
CA GLU A 185 -10.48 -8.80 -5.16
C GLU A 185 -10.93 -7.66 -6.09
N GLU A 186 -10.73 -6.42 -5.63
CA GLU A 186 -11.08 -5.21 -6.40
C GLU A 186 -10.23 -5.00 -7.65
N ASP A 187 -9.05 -5.63 -7.72
CA ASP A 187 -8.09 -5.47 -8.81
C ASP A 187 -8.02 -6.69 -9.75
N LYS A 188 -8.79 -7.76 -9.45
CA LYS A 188 -8.77 -9.02 -10.23
C LYS A 188 -9.15 -8.86 -11.69
N GLU A 189 -10.00 -7.88 -12.03
CA GLU A 189 -10.39 -7.63 -13.41
C GLU A 189 -9.28 -6.98 -14.24
N SER A 190 -8.43 -6.16 -13.59
CA SER A 190 -7.36 -5.43 -14.25
C SER A 190 -6.03 -6.18 -14.19
N MET A 191 -5.70 -6.76 -13.04
CA MET A 191 -4.49 -7.58 -12.86
C MET A 191 -4.76 -9.04 -13.27
N GLY A 192 -4.04 -9.51 -14.26
CA GLY A 192 -4.20 -10.89 -14.75
C GLY A 192 -3.60 -11.95 -13.83
N HIS A 193 -2.64 -11.56 -12.96
CA HIS A 193 -1.95 -12.44 -12.01
C HIS A 193 -1.34 -11.62 -10.86
N PRO A 194 -0.97 -12.23 -9.72
CA PRO A 194 -0.15 -11.58 -8.70
C PRO A 194 1.15 -11.03 -9.29
N LEU A 195 1.75 -10.06 -8.61
CA LEU A 195 3.04 -9.52 -9.03
C LEU A 195 4.07 -10.63 -9.22
N ALA A 196 4.65 -10.73 -10.40
CA ALA A 196 5.51 -11.83 -10.79
C ALA A 196 6.70 -11.34 -11.62
N SER A 197 7.70 -12.21 -11.78
CA SER A 197 8.84 -11.93 -12.67
C SER A 197 8.36 -11.52 -14.06
N SER A 198 9.04 -10.59 -14.67
CA SER A 198 8.71 -9.86 -15.89
C SER A 198 7.70 -8.71 -15.79
N ASP A 199 7.04 -8.51 -14.66
CA ASP A 199 6.23 -7.31 -14.46
C ASP A 199 7.13 -6.06 -14.33
N VAL A 200 6.55 -4.88 -14.55
CA VAL A 200 7.25 -3.60 -14.34
C VAL A 200 6.47 -2.76 -13.35
N VAL A 201 7.18 -2.29 -12.33
CA VAL A 201 6.65 -1.38 -11.30
C VAL A 201 7.10 0.04 -11.60
N GLU A 202 6.17 0.98 -11.66
CA GLU A 202 6.44 2.42 -11.72
C GLU A 202 6.12 3.04 -10.37
N LEU A 203 7.10 3.76 -9.81
CA LEU A 203 6.97 4.58 -8.61
C LEU A 203 7.19 6.05 -8.95
N THR A 204 6.30 6.92 -8.46
CA THR A 204 6.43 8.37 -8.60
C THR A 204 6.18 9.04 -7.25
N ASP A 205 7.13 9.83 -6.78
CA ASP A 205 7.03 10.64 -5.55
C ASP A 205 6.51 12.06 -5.81
N GLY A 206 6.05 12.32 -7.04
CA GLY A 206 5.62 13.64 -7.52
C GLY A 206 6.76 14.46 -8.16
N LYS A 207 8.02 14.05 -8.02
CA LYS A 207 9.20 14.71 -8.60
C LYS A 207 9.85 13.83 -9.66
N GLU A 208 10.12 12.60 -9.31
CA GLU A 208 10.83 11.64 -10.14
C GLU A 208 9.97 10.41 -10.40
N ARG A 209 10.12 9.85 -11.60
CA ARG A 209 9.45 8.64 -12.04
C ARG A 209 10.49 7.56 -12.25
N ARG A 210 10.36 6.46 -11.51
CA ARG A 210 11.31 5.35 -11.49
C ARG A 210 10.60 4.07 -11.89
N TYR A 211 11.30 3.21 -12.65
CA TYR A 211 10.78 1.95 -13.16
C TYR A 211 11.67 0.80 -12.72
N PHE A 212 11.03 -0.28 -12.31
CA PHE A 212 11.70 -1.47 -11.82
C PHE A 212 11.11 -2.71 -12.47
N TYR A 213 11.96 -3.53 -13.07
CA TYR A 213 11.60 -4.85 -13.53
C TYR A 213 11.56 -5.81 -12.36
N VAL A 214 10.49 -6.57 -12.23
CA VAL A 214 10.38 -7.64 -11.22
C VAL A 214 11.23 -8.81 -11.68
N ASP A 215 12.36 -9.02 -11.04
CA ASP A 215 13.22 -10.17 -11.28
C ASP A 215 12.83 -11.35 -10.37
N VAL A 216 13.55 -12.46 -10.40
CA VAL A 216 13.20 -13.68 -9.65
C VAL A 216 13.29 -13.46 -8.15
N GLU A 217 14.28 -12.72 -7.65
CA GLU A 217 14.52 -12.49 -6.22
C GLU A 217 14.52 -11.03 -5.80
N ASN A 218 14.55 -10.10 -6.77
CA ASN A 218 14.73 -8.68 -6.52
C ASN A 218 14.01 -7.82 -7.56
N PHE A 219 14.28 -6.51 -7.53
CA PHE A 219 13.79 -5.55 -8.50
C PHE A 219 14.99 -4.86 -9.16
N GLU A 220 15.02 -4.84 -10.49
CA GLU A 220 16.10 -4.24 -11.26
C GLU A 220 15.63 -2.90 -11.85
N PRO A 221 16.37 -1.78 -11.61
CA PRO A 221 16.05 -0.51 -12.24
C PRO A 221 16.14 -0.62 -13.77
N VAL A 222 15.11 -0.14 -14.47
CA VAL A 222 15.04 -0.21 -15.93
C VAL A 222 14.53 1.10 -16.52
N ARG A 223 14.76 1.28 -17.82
CA ARG A 223 14.06 2.30 -18.60
C ARG A 223 12.77 1.72 -19.16
N PHE A 224 11.69 2.47 -19.04
CA PHE A 224 10.39 2.05 -19.53
C PHE A 224 9.63 3.23 -20.12
N SER A 225 8.89 3.02 -21.18
CA SER A 225 8.13 4.07 -21.88
C SER A 225 6.63 3.80 -21.74
N PRO A 226 5.99 4.25 -20.64
CA PRO A 226 4.63 3.87 -20.27
C PRO A 226 3.57 4.28 -21.30
N PHE A 227 3.84 5.31 -22.11
CA PHE A 227 2.94 5.76 -23.18
C PHE A 227 2.81 4.76 -24.34
N LEU A 228 3.74 3.81 -24.47
CA LEU A 228 3.67 2.72 -25.42
C LEU A 228 2.92 1.50 -24.90
N ALA A 229 2.72 1.40 -23.58
CA ALA A 229 1.95 0.33 -22.98
C ALA A 229 0.46 0.47 -23.27
N LYS A 230 -0.22 -0.67 -23.39
CA LYS A 230 -1.68 -0.70 -23.55
C LYS A 230 -2.36 -0.11 -22.32
N LYS A 231 -3.42 0.65 -22.51
CA LYS A 231 -4.20 1.22 -21.41
C LYS A 231 -4.93 0.11 -20.63
N MET A 232 -5.23 0.39 -19.36
CA MET A 232 -6.06 -0.47 -18.54
C MET A 232 -7.44 -0.61 -19.20
N GLU A 233 -7.88 -1.83 -19.46
CA GLU A 233 -9.26 -2.11 -19.83
C GLU A 233 -10.10 -2.00 -18.55
N ARG A 234 -10.80 -0.88 -18.38
CA ARG A 234 -11.86 -0.81 -17.36
C ARG A 234 -13.03 -1.59 -17.90
N GLY A 235 -13.44 -2.64 -17.18
CA GLY A 235 -14.69 -3.34 -17.49
C GLY A 235 -15.80 -2.32 -17.75
N ARG A 236 -16.53 -2.48 -18.83
CA ARG A 236 -17.71 -1.65 -19.11
C ARG A 236 -18.75 -2.02 -18.04
N GLU A 237 -19.10 -1.02 -17.20
CA GLU A 237 -20.31 -1.09 -16.39
C GLU A 237 -21.56 -1.29 -17.27
#